data_29798d85104fceeb2a786a912a117638
#
_entry.id   29798d85104fceeb2a786a912a117638
#
_cell.length_a   1.000
_cell.length_b   1.000
_cell.length_c   1.000
_cell.angle_alpha   90.00
_cell.angle_beta   90.00
_cell.angle_gamma   90.00
#
_symmetry.space_group_name_H-M   'P 1'
#
loop_
_entity.id
_entity.type
_entity.pdbx_description
1 polymer ?
#
loop_
_entity_poly.entity_id
_entity_poly.type
_entity_poly.pdbx_seq_one_letter_code
_entity_poly.pdbx_strand_id
1 'polypeptide(L)'
;MKPTSKFDIKAEYKRLHRTFPGYKASPIIGLTNGNPSISQAIMKAGGAPIILPPHHQADWLVNQVNLLDGIFLVDARPLERLLTKLAEDRQIPTVQTNLSMLEVYAEILVLEATSFMEAKQLHNRILTLDSHCDTPMFFDQDINFASRDPKILVDLHKMTEGRLDATIMVAYLEQQGLTDEDLLAATAKADRILNEIEAMVAKSKNHVNIAYTPTDLYRLKAEGKKAIMLGIENGYAIGKDIANVERFRKRGVVYLTLCHNGNNQLCGSCRDNEENLGVNAFGEQVIHEMNRVGMIVDISHSGIQTFYDALDISTKPIVASHSSSRALCNHPRNLTDEQMKALAQKGGVAQVTLYNGFLKEEGKATIQDAIAHLNHMVDVMGIEHVGIGTDFDGDGGIIGCASASELINFTRCLLKERYSEEDIRRIWGGNFLRVMEEVQNIS
;
A
#
# COMPACT_ATOMS: atom_id res chain seq x y z
N MET A 1 -30.18 -35.88 11.77
CA MET A 1 -28.74 -35.64 12.03
C MET A 1 -28.63 -34.34 12.80
N LYS A 2 -28.03 -34.35 14.01
CA LYS A 2 -27.76 -33.10 14.75
C LYS A 2 -26.76 -32.27 13.96
N PRO A 3 -26.88 -30.92 13.90
CA PRO A 3 -25.89 -30.10 13.24
C PRO A 3 -24.55 -30.31 13.96
N THR A 4 -23.57 -30.79 13.23
CA THR A 4 -22.18 -30.88 13.70
C THR A 4 -21.75 -29.49 14.13
N SER A 5 -21.24 -29.36 15.35
CA SER A 5 -20.70 -28.09 15.88
C SER A 5 -19.76 -27.47 14.85
N LYS A 6 -19.99 -26.20 14.52
CA LYS A 6 -19.10 -25.45 13.60
C LYS A 6 -17.69 -25.47 14.19
N PHE A 7 -16.75 -26.08 13.46
CA PHE A 7 -15.33 -26.04 13.83
C PHE A 7 -14.87 -24.57 13.81
N ASP A 8 -14.20 -24.15 14.87
CA ASP A 8 -13.69 -22.79 15.03
C ASP A 8 -12.20 -22.86 15.38
N ILE A 9 -11.35 -22.37 14.48
CA ILE A 9 -9.89 -22.35 14.65
C ILE A 9 -9.48 -21.59 15.92
N LYS A 10 -10.15 -20.48 16.25
CA LYS A 10 -9.86 -19.73 17.49
C LYS A 10 -10.18 -20.53 18.75
N ALA A 11 -11.29 -21.25 18.73
CA ALA A 11 -11.68 -22.11 19.84
C ALA A 11 -10.71 -23.28 19.99
N GLU A 12 -10.30 -23.91 18.88
CA GLU A 12 -9.35 -25.00 18.87
C GLU A 12 -7.95 -24.54 19.31
N TYR A 13 -7.48 -23.39 18.85
CA TYR A 13 -6.23 -22.79 19.33
C TYR A 13 -6.26 -22.51 20.83
N LYS A 14 -7.37 -21.96 21.35
CA LYS A 14 -7.54 -21.77 22.80
C LYS A 14 -7.54 -23.08 23.58
N ARG A 15 -8.14 -24.12 23.01
CA ARG A 15 -8.13 -25.47 23.61
C ARG A 15 -6.71 -26.02 23.69
N LEU A 16 -5.96 -25.95 22.57
CA LEU A 16 -4.56 -26.38 22.52
C LEU A 16 -3.69 -25.59 23.51
N HIS A 17 -3.91 -24.29 23.58
CA HIS A 17 -3.17 -23.41 24.49
C HIS A 17 -3.42 -23.75 25.97
N ARG A 18 -4.65 -24.13 26.35
CA ARG A 18 -4.94 -24.60 27.72
C ARG A 18 -4.23 -25.91 28.04
N THR A 19 -4.12 -26.79 27.05
CA THR A 19 -3.48 -28.11 27.19
C THR A 19 -1.95 -28.00 27.12
N PHE A 20 -1.45 -27.03 26.34
CA PHE A 20 -0.02 -26.80 26.07
C PHE A 20 0.32 -25.30 26.21
N PRO A 21 0.63 -24.82 27.41
CA PRO A 21 0.82 -23.38 27.67
C PRO A 21 1.88 -22.67 26.81
N GLY A 22 2.85 -23.42 26.26
CA GLY A 22 3.89 -22.87 25.38
C GLY A 22 3.37 -22.34 24.02
N TYR A 23 2.12 -22.63 23.64
CA TYR A 23 1.55 -22.23 22.35
C TYR A 23 1.09 -20.76 22.28
N LYS A 24 1.16 -20.02 23.37
CA LYS A 24 0.58 -18.67 23.46
C LYS A 24 1.09 -17.67 22.41
N ALA A 25 2.31 -17.85 21.94
CA ALA A 25 2.93 -17.01 20.90
C ALA A 25 3.35 -17.82 19.67
N SER A 26 2.81 -19.02 19.48
CA SER A 26 3.19 -19.90 18.39
C SER A 26 2.33 -19.66 17.15
N PRO A 27 2.89 -19.72 15.93
CA PRO A 27 2.13 -19.62 14.70
C PRO A 27 1.13 -20.78 14.58
N ILE A 28 -0.07 -20.49 14.09
CA ILE A 28 -1.16 -21.44 13.89
C ILE A 28 -0.98 -22.13 12.54
N ILE A 29 -0.69 -23.43 12.54
CA ILE A 29 -0.44 -24.21 11.32
C ILE A 29 -1.65 -25.12 11.06
N GLY A 30 -2.35 -24.89 9.95
CA GLY A 30 -3.43 -25.74 9.48
C GLY A 30 -2.88 -27.03 8.87
N LEU A 31 -3.46 -28.18 9.24
CA LEU A 31 -3.12 -29.50 8.70
C LEU A 31 -4.30 -30.07 7.92
N THR A 32 -4.05 -30.57 6.70
CA THR A 32 -5.07 -31.28 5.91
C THR A 32 -5.23 -32.74 6.30
N ASN A 33 -4.33 -33.24 7.15
CA ASN A 33 -4.31 -34.62 7.60
C ASN A 33 -3.92 -34.69 9.09
N GLY A 34 -4.61 -35.53 9.86
CA GLY A 34 -4.40 -35.75 11.30
C GLY A 34 -3.22 -36.67 11.63
N ASN A 35 -2.19 -36.79 10.78
CA ASN A 35 -1.03 -37.65 11.06
C ASN A 35 -0.28 -37.14 12.31
N PRO A 36 -0.16 -37.95 13.37
CA PRO A 36 0.50 -37.56 14.62
C PRO A 36 1.97 -37.12 14.44
N SER A 37 2.69 -37.75 13.51
CA SER A 37 4.11 -37.38 13.24
C SER A 37 4.26 -35.98 12.69
N ILE A 38 3.31 -35.51 11.86
CA ILE A 38 3.29 -34.13 11.34
C ILE A 38 3.01 -33.16 12.48
N SER A 39 1.99 -33.45 13.28
CA SER A 39 1.67 -32.62 14.46
C SER A 39 2.85 -32.51 15.42
N GLN A 40 3.55 -33.62 15.68
CA GLN A 40 4.74 -33.64 16.54
C GLN A 40 5.91 -32.82 15.96
N ALA A 41 6.16 -32.95 14.65
CA ALA A 41 7.23 -32.18 13.99
C ALA A 41 6.95 -30.69 14.05
N ILE A 42 5.70 -30.26 13.79
CA ILE A 42 5.30 -28.86 13.90
C ILE A 42 5.41 -28.34 15.34
N MET A 43 4.97 -29.12 16.32
CA MET A 43 5.13 -28.76 17.74
C MET A 43 6.60 -28.64 18.16
N LYS A 44 7.44 -29.58 17.71
CA LYS A 44 8.89 -29.55 17.97
C LYS A 44 9.55 -28.32 17.36
N ALA A 45 9.09 -27.88 16.19
CA ALA A 45 9.53 -26.66 15.54
C ALA A 45 8.94 -25.36 16.16
N GLY A 46 8.04 -25.45 17.13
CA GLY A 46 7.44 -24.31 17.82
C GLY A 46 6.10 -23.82 17.27
N GLY A 47 5.49 -24.56 16.34
CA GLY A 47 4.17 -24.25 15.78
C GLY A 47 3.01 -24.88 16.56
N ALA A 48 1.80 -24.34 16.41
CA ALA A 48 0.54 -24.87 16.95
C ALA A 48 -0.25 -25.57 15.84
N PRO A 49 -0.20 -26.90 15.72
CA PRO A 49 -0.91 -27.64 14.67
C PRO A 49 -2.41 -27.69 14.94
N ILE A 50 -3.22 -27.35 13.94
CA ILE A 50 -4.68 -27.47 13.95
C ILE A 50 -5.11 -28.34 12.78
N ILE A 51 -5.78 -29.47 13.05
CA ILE A 51 -6.30 -30.36 12.02
C ILE A 51 -7.54 -29.73 11.41
N LEU A 52 -7.48 -29.45 10.12
CA LEU A 52 -8.61 -28.91 9.36
C LEU A 52 -9.58 -30.06 9.03
N PRO A 53 -10.89 -29.89 9.29
CA PRO A 53 -11.87 -30.94 9.03
C PRO A 53 -12.02 -31.21 7.53
N PRO A 54 -12.17 -32.49 7.10
CA PRO A 54 -12.11 -32.88 5.69
C PRO A 54 -13.36 -32.54 4.86
N HIS A 55 -14.44 -32.04 5.46
CA HIS A 55 -15.76 -31.90 4.83
C HIS A 55 -16.45 -30.57 5.11
N HIS A 56 -15.76 -29.42 4.86
CA HIS A 56 -16.41 -28.11 4.99
C HIS A 56 -16.69 -27.46 3.64
N GLN A 57 -17.80 -26.71 3.60
CA GLN A 57 -18.16 -25.90 2.43
C GLN A 57 -17.10 -24.81 2.18
N ALA A 58 -16.86 -24.48 0.92
CA ALA A 58 -15.84 -23.52 0.50
C ALA A 58 -15.94 -22.16 1.23
N ASP A 59 -17.15 -21.64 1.44
CA ASP A 59 -17.40 -20.36 2.11
C ASP A 59 -16.93 -20.33 3.56
N TRP A 60 -17.07 -21.46 4.29
CA TRP A 60 -16.58 -21.55 5.66
C TRP A 60 -15.05 -21.53 5.69
N LEU A 61 -14.41 -22.26 4.77
CA LEU A 61 -12.96 -22.34 4.69
C LEU A 61 -12.32 -20.99 4.34
N VAL A 62 -12.94 -20.25 3.41
CA VAL A 62 -12.52 -18.89 3.05
C VAL A 62 -12.44 -17.97 4.28
N ASN A 63 -13.41 -18.07 5.18
CA ASN A 63 -13.45 -17.24 6.39
C ASN A 63 -12.46 -17.67 7.47
N GLN A 64 -12.15 -18.98 7.56
CA GLN A 64 -11.29 -19.52 8.62
C GLN A 64 -9.80 -19.52 8.25
N VAL A 65 -9.47 -19.62 6.96
CA VAL A 65 -8.07 -19.67 6.50
C VAL A 65 -7.28 -18.42 6.88
N ASN A 66 -7.92 -17.27 6.98
CA ASN A 66 -7.30 -16.02 7.43
C ASN A 66 -6.79 -16.06 8.89
N LEU A 67 -7.19 -17.05 9.67
CA LEU A 67 -6.74 -17.26 11.05
C LEU A 67 -5.47 -18.11 11.12
N LEU A 68 -5.08 -18.74 10.02
CA LEU A 68 -3.87 -19.55 9.95
C LEU A 68 -2.65 -18.68 9.67
N ASP A 69 -1.50 -19.11 10.17
CA ASP A 69 -0.19 -18.52 9.89
C ASP A 69 0.64 -19.34 8.91
N GLY A 70 0.24 -20.63 8.71
CA GLY A 70 0.81 -21.52 7.72
C GLY A 70 -0.08 -22.71 7.46
N ILE A 71 0.14 -23.44 6.37
CA ILE A 71 -0.61 -24.63 5.99
C ILE A 71 0.35 -25.73 5.57
N PHE A 72 0.21 -26.92 6.18
CA PHE A 72 0.95 -28.12 5.84
C PHE A 72 0.04 -29.08 5.03
N LEU A 73 0.36 -29.27 3.76
CA LEU A 73 -0.38 -30.11 2.82
C LEU A 73 0.27 -31.48 2.71
N VAL A 74 -0.50 -32.56 2.85
CA VAL A 74 0.03 -33.93 2.90
C VAL A 74 -0.32 -34.77 1.68
N ASP A 75 -1.45 -34.54 1.03
CA ASP A 75 -1.94 -35.29 -0.14
C ASP A 75 -2.69 -34.36 -1.13
N ALA A 76 -2.62 -34.67 -2.42
CA ALA A 76 -3.27 -33.89 -3.49
C ALA A 76 -4.79 -34.18 -3.61
N ARG A 77 -5.62 -33.87 -2.60
CA ARG A 77 -7.08 -34.01 -2.63
C ARG A 77 -7.75 -32.70 -3.13
N PRO A 78 -9.03 -32.73 -3.55
CA PRO A 78 -9.74 -31.52 -4.01
C PRO A 78 -9.75 -30.38 -2.99
N LEU A 79 -9.82 -30.66 -1.69
CA LEU A 79 -9.75 -29.68 -0.61
C LEU A 79 -8.38 -28.98 -0.58
N GLU A 80 -7.31 -29.70 -0.89
CA GLU A 80 -5.94 -29.16 -0.89
C GLU A 80 -5.72 -28.18 -2.03
N ARG A 81 -6.31 -28.41 -3.20
CA ARG A 81 -6.27 -27.44 -4.32
C ARG A 81 -6.93 -26.12 -3.95
N LEU A 82 -8.09 -26.19 -3.26
CA LEU A 82 -8.77 -24.99 -2.78
C LEU A 82 -7.93 -24.29 -1.70
N LEU A 83 -7.37 -25.03 -0.74
CA LEU A 83 -6.51 -24.47 0.30
C LEU A 83 -5.23 -23.87 -0.28
N THR A 84 -4.60 -24.54 -1.25
CA THR A 84 -3.42 -23.99 -1.95
C THR A 84 -3.75 -22.65 -2.59
N LYS A 85 -4.84 -22.58 -3.35
CA LYS A 85 -5.28 -21.33 -3.98
C LYS A 85 -5.60 -20.24 -2.95
N LEU A 86 -6.32 -20.56 -1.89
CA LEU A 86 -6.64 -19.59 -0.83
C LEU A 86 -5.39 -19.13 -0.07
N ALA A 87 -4.42 -20.03 0.12
CA ALA A 87 -3.15 -19.68 0.74
C ALA A 87 -2.29 -18.79 -0.17
N GLU A 88 -2.20 -19.12 -1.45
CA GLU A 88 -1.53 -18.29 -2.47
C GLU A 88 -2.16 -16.89 -2.51
N ASP A 89 -3.49 -16.82 -2.64
CA ASP A 89 -4.24 -15.55 -2.66
C ASP A 89 -4.02 -14.69 -1.40
N ARG A 90 -3.66 -15.27 -0.27
CA ARG A 90 -3.50 -14.62 1.03
C ARG A 90 -2.06 -14.60 1.54
N GLN A 91 -1.13 -15.05 0.71
CA GLN A 91 0.30 -15.13 1.04
C GLN A 91 0.60 -15.93 2.33
N ILE A 92 -0.26 -16.90 2.65
CA ILE A 92 -0.05 -17.79 3.80
C ILE A 92 1.03 -18.81 3.43
N PRO A 93 2.13 -18.91 4.18
CA PRO A 93 3.17 -19.91 3.95
C PRO A 93 2.60 -21.34 3.87
N THR A 94 2.96 -22.07 2.82
CA THR A 94 2.52 -23.46 2.63
C THR A 94 3.71 -24.37 2.36
N VAL A 95 3.62 -25.60 2.84
CA VAL A 95 4.53 -26.69 2.50
C VAL A 95 3.71 -27.90 2.08
N GLN A 96 4.09 -28.48 0.95
CA GLN A 96 3.58 -29.77 0.50
C GLN A 96 4.74 -30.76 0.41
N THR A 97 4.64 -31.90 1.07
CA THR A 97 5.72 -32.89 1.10
C THR A 97 5.21 -34.33 1.22
N ASN A 98 6.05 -35.27 0.79
CA ASN A 98 6.02 -36.65 1.26
C ASN A 98 6.78 -36.69 2.61
N LEU A 99 6.53 -37.62 3.47
CA LEU A 99 7.03 -37.65 4.84
C LEU A 99 8.56 -37.79 5.02
N SER A 100 9.36 -37.83 3.94
CA SER A 100 10.80 -38.14 3.99
C SER A 100 11.71 -37.03 4.55
N MET A 101 11.24 -35.79 4.60
CA MET A 101 12.01 -34.64 5.15
C MET A 101 11.13 -33.79 6.10
N LEU A 102 10.25 -34.47 6.81
CA LEU A 102 9.19 -33.85 7.59
C LEU A 102 9.67 -32.78 8.58
N GLU A 103 10.75 -33.06 9.33
CA GLU A 103 11.24 -32.10 10.35
C GLU A 103 11.79 -30.83 9.69
N VAL A 104 12.56 -30.97 8.60
CA VAL A 104 13.13 -29.83 7.87
C VAL A 104 12.01 -28.95 7.30
N TYR A 105 11.00 -29.56 6.67
CA TYR A 105 9.89 -28.79 6.12
C TYR A 105 9.01 -28.17 7.21
N ALA A 106 8.85 -28.83 8.35
CA ALA A 106 8.14 -28.26 9.49
C ALA A 106 8.90 -27.06 10.08
N GLU A 107 10.22 -27.11 10.19
CA GLU A 107 11.04 -26.00 10.66
C GLU A 107 11.00 -24.81 9.69
N ILE A 108 11.14 -25.03 8.38
CA ILE A 108 11.03 -23.97 7.36
C ILE A 108 9.64 -23.31 7.42
N LEU A 109 8.58 -24.11 7.43
CA LEU A 109 7.21 -23.58 7.48
C LEU A 109 6.96 -22.76 8.74
N VAL A 110 7.39 -23.27 9.91
CA VAL A 110 7.20 -22.55 11.18
C VAL A 110 7.97 -21.23 11.19
N LEU A 111 9.18 -21.19 10.63
CA LEU A 111 9.97 -19.97 10.50
C LEU A 111 9.23 -18.92 9.63
N GLU A 112 8.76 -19.33 8.46
CA GLU A 112 8.00 -18.45 7.55
C GLU A 112 6.65 -18.03 8.16
N ALA A 113 5.95 -18.95 8.81
CA ALA A 113 4.70 -18.67 9.49
C ALA A 113 4.88 -17.73 10.69
N THR A 114 6.00 -17.84 11.40
CA THR A 114 6.35 -16.92 12.50
C THR A 114 6.52 -15.50 11.96
N SER A 115 7.31 -15.33 10.90
CA SER A 115 7.50 -14.02 10.26
C SER A 115 6.17 -13.43 9.75
N PHE A 116 5.30 -14.25 9.18
CA PHE A 116 3.97 -13.82 8.73
C PHE A 116 3.06 -13.42 9.91
N MET A 117 3.08 -14.21 11.00
CA MET A 117 2.35 -13.91 12.23
C MET A 117 2.80 -12.59 12.85
N GLU A 118 4.11 -12.34 12.95
CA GLU A 118 4.68 -11.10 13.49
C GLU A 118 4.25 -9.89 12.66
N ALA A 119 4.34 -9.97 11.33
CA ALA A 119 3.87 -8.92 10.44
C ALA A 119 2.36 -8.65 10.61
N LYS A 120 1.53 -9.69 10.72
CA LYS A 120 0.08 -9.54 11.00
C LYS A 120 -0.18 -8.85 12.33
N GLN A 121 0.54 -9.23 13.38
CA GLN A 121 0.40 -8.62 14.70
C GLN A 121 0.82 -7.15 14.68
N LEU A 122 1.88 -6.83 13.95
CA LEU A 122 2.35 -5.47 13.80
C LEU A 122 1.32 -4.60 13.07
N HIS A 123 0.77 -5.05 11.93
CA HIS A 123 -0.29 -4.34 11.21
C HIS A 123 -1.57 -4.12 12.03
N ASN A 124 -1.86 -4.98 13.02
CA ASN A 124 -2.97 -4.72 13.95
C ASN A 124 -2.71 -3.51 14.88
N ARG A 125 -1.44 -3.22 15.19
CA ARG A 125 -1.05 -2.14 16.11
C ARG A 125 -0.75 -0.83 15.42
N ILE A 126 -0.16 -0.87 14.21
CA ILE A 126 0.19 0.33 13.44
C ILE A 126 -0.93 0.67 12.43
N LEU A 127 -0.96 1.90 11.95
CA LEU A 127 -1.75 2.30 10.78
C LEU A 127 -0.91 2.06 9.53
N THR A 128 -1.50 1.44 8.51
CA THR A 128 -0.87 1.22 7.21
C THR A 128 -1.54 2.08 6.15
N LEU A 129 -0.77 2.95 5.51
CA LEU A 129 -1.18 3.87 4.45
C LEU A 129 -0.32 3.68 3.22
N ASP A 130 -0.95 3.49 2.08
CA ASP A 130 -0.37 3.62 0.75
C ASP A 130 -0.68 5.03 0.21
N SER A 131 0.35 5.79 -0.13
CA SER A 131 0.18 7.20 -0.50
C SER A 131 -0.21 7.45 -1.95
N HIS A 132 -0.28 6.42 -2.80
CA HIS A 132 -0.63 6.61 -4.21
C HIS A 132 -1.19 5.35 -4.85
N CYS A 133 -2.39 5.45 -5.43
CA CYS A 133 -3.07 4.36 -6.09
C CYS A 133 -3.98 4.88 -7.22
N ASP A 134 -3.89 4.27 -8.40
CA ASP A 134 -4.58 4.65 -9.64
C ASP A 134 -5.80 3.79 -9.97
N THR A 135 -6.36 3.06 -9.01
CA THR A 135 -7.58 2.26 -9.22
C THR A 135 -8.70 3.02 -9.94
N PRO A 136 -8.88 4.36 -9.75
CA PRO A 136 -9.88 5.12 -10.49
C PRO A 136 -9.70 5.12 -12.02
N MET A 137 -8.52 4.80 -12.55
CA MET A 137 -8.29 4.64 -13.99
C MET A 137 -9.11 3.49 -14.62
N PHE A 138 -9.61 2.57 -13.78
CA PHE A 138 -10.36 1.38 -14.22
C PHE A 138 -11.88 1.50 -14.03
N PHE A 139 -12.39 2.66 -13.61
CA PHE A 139 -13.83 2.83 -13.32
C PHE A 139 -14.74 2.66 -14.53
N ASP A 140 -14.24 2.90 -15.75
CA ASP A 140 -14.94 2.66 -17.00
C ASP A 140 -15.01 1.17 -17.41
N GLN A 141 -14.30 0.28 -16.68
CA GLN A 141 -14.21 -1.15 -16.98
C GLN A 141 -15.16 -2.02 -16.15
N ASP A 142 -16.19 -1.43 -15.55
CA ASP A 142 -17.16 -2.13 -14.68
C ASP A 142 -16.47 -2.96 -13.59
N ILE A 143 -15.63 -2.31 -12.80
CA ILE A 143 -14.96 -2.92 -11.65
C ILE A 143 -15.88 -3.03 -10.44
N ASN A 144 -15.60 -4.00 -9.56
CA ASN A 144 -16.31 -4.16 -8.30
C ASN A 144 -15.33 -4.06 -7.10
N PHE A 145 -15.14 -2.86 -6.60
CA PHE A 145 -14.26 -2.60 -5.46
C PHE A 145 -14.66 -3.35 -4.17
N ALA A 146 -15.95 -3.71 -4.02
CA ALA A 146 -16.44 -4.44 -2.84
C ALA A 146 -16.15 -5.94 -2.87
N SER A 147 -15.74 -6.49 -4.01
CA SER A 147 -15.37 -7.90 -4.18
C SER A 147 -13.92 -8.03 -4.67
N ARG A 148 -13.35 -9.27 -4.59
CA ARG A 148 -12.04 -9.53 -5.18
C ARG A 148 -12.14 -9.46 -6.71
N ASP A 149 -11.70 -8.36 -7.28
CA ASP A 149 -11.75 -8.09 -8.71
C ASP A 149 -10.38 -8.32 -9.36
N PRO A 150 -10.25 -9.21 -10.36
CA PRO A 150 -8.98 -9.49 -11.03
C PRO A 150 -8.48 -8.33 -11.91
N LYS A 151 -9.33 -7.34 -12.22
CA LYS A 151 -8.99 -6.21 -13.09
C LYS A 151 -8.18 -5.12 -12.39
N ILE A 152 -8.24 -5.05 -11.06
CA ILE A 152 -7.61 -4.00 -10.26
C ILE A 152 -6.71 -4.60 -9.17
N LEU A 153 -5.68 -3.87 -8.78
CA LEU A 153 -4.71 -4.30 -7.77
C LEU A 153 -5.12 -3.92 -6.35
N VAL A 154 -6.08 -2.99 -6.21
CA VAL A 154 -6.61 -2.54 -4.92
C VAL A 154 -8.13 -2.67 -4.88
N ASP A 155 -8.64 -3.54 -4.02
CA ASP A 155 -10.04 -3.70 -3.66
C ASP A 155 -10.17 -4.02 -2.17
N LEU A 156 -11.39 -4.02 -1.62
CA LEU A 156 -11.61 -4.26 -0.18
C LEU A 156 -11.11 -5.62 0.30
N HIS A 157 -11.15 -6.66 -0.56
CA HIS A 157 -10.63 -7.98 -0.22
C HIS A 157 -9.10 -7.96 -0.17
N LYS A 158 -8.44 -7.40 -1.19
CA LYS A 158 -6.99 -7.28 -1.24
C LYS A 158 -6.44 -6.39 -0.11
N MET A 159 -7.10 -5.25 0.17
CA MET A 159 -6.77 -4.41 1.33
C MET A 159 -6.89 -5.19 2.66
N THR A 160 -7.87 -6.10 2.77
CA THR A 160 -8.07 -6.92 3.97
C THR A 160 -7.01 -8.02 4.08
N GLU A 161 -6.70 -8.68 2.98
CA GLU A 161 -5.71 -9.75 2.90
C GLU A 161 -4.29 -9.23 3.20
N GLY A 162 -3.88 -8.13 2.55
CA GLY A 162 -2.58 -7.47 2.79
C GLY A 162 -2.55 -6.58 4.02
N ARG A 163 -3.69 -6.45 4.73
CA ARG A 163 -3.84 -5.62 5.95
C ARG A 163 -3.48 -4.16 5.74
N LEU A 164 -3.84 -3.62 4.57
CA LEU A 164 -3.77 -2.21 4.27
C LEU A 164 -5.00 -1.52 4.89
N ASP A 165 -4.78 -0.51 5.71
CA ASP A 165 -5.86 0.26 6.35
C ASP A 165 -6.38 1.38 5.47
N ALA A 166 -5.47 2.05 4.75
CA ALA A 166 -5.80 3.21 3.94
C ALA A 166 -4.98 3.28 2.64
N THR A 167 -5.56 3.86 1.60
CA THR A 167 -4.85 4.28 0.39
C THR A 167 -5.35 5.63 -0.10
N ILE A 168 -4.49 6.38 -0.79
CA ILE A 168 -4.88 7.63 -1.46
C ILE A 168 -5.18 7.28 -2.92
N MET A 169 -6.45 7.35 -3.31
CA MET A 169 -6.88 7.19 -4.70
C MET A 169 -6.83 8.53 -5.42
N VAL A 170 -6.19 8.54 -6.57
CA VAL A 170 -5.97 9.79 -7.30
C VAL A 170 -6.91 9.95 -8.49
N ALA A 171 -7.34 11.18 -8.70
CA ALA A 171 -7.88 11.59 -9.99
C ALA A 171 -6.70 11.88 -10.93
N TYR A 172 -6.33 10.85 -11.71
CA TYR A 172 -5.28 10.93 -12.70
C TYR A 172 -5.75 11.67 -13.97
N LEU A 173 -4.93 12.60 -14.43
CA LEU A 173 -5.17 13.34 -15.68
C LEU A 173 -3.97 13.21 -16.62
N GLU A 174 -4.17 12.51 -17.72
CA GLU A 174 -3.21 12.52 -18.82
C GLU A 174 -3.04 13.93 -19.36
N GLN A 175 -1.79 14.36 -19.57
CA GLN A 175 -1.51 15.68 -20.16
C GLN A 175 -1.96 15.73 -21.61
N GLN A 176 -2.76 16.75 -21.92
CA GLN A 176 -3.21 17.09 -23.27
C GLN A 176 -2.72 18.49 -23.64
N GLY A 177 -3.40 19.18 -24.57
CA GLY A 177 -3.12 20.56 -24.93
C GLY A 177 -3.35 21.56 -23.78
N LEU A 178 -2.95 22.81 -24.01
CA LEU A 178 -3.08 23.90 -23.04
C LEU A 178 -4.02 25.02 -23.51
N THR A 179 -4.93 24.71 -24.45
CA THR A 179 -6.00 25.64 -24.82
C THR A 179 -6.99 25.81 -23.67
N ASP A 180 -7.79 26.86 -23.70
CA ASP A 180 -8.81 27.11 -22.69
C ASP A 180 -9.80 25.94 -22.58
N GLU A 181 -10.14 25.32 -23.73
CA GLU A 181 -11.02 24.16 -23.81
C GLU A 181 -10.37 22.93 -23.14
N ASP A 182 -9.10 22.65 -23.42
CA ASP A 182 -8.36 21.54 -22.81
C ASP A 182 -8.30 21.69 -21.28
N LEU A 183 -8.00 22.89 -20.79
CA LEU A 183 -7.89 23.18 -19.37
C LEU A 183 -9.24 23.07 -18.63
N LEU A 184 -10.34 23.51 -19.28
CA LEU A 184 -11.69 23.32 -18.74
C LEU A 184 -12.08 21.83 -18.69
N ALA A 185 -11.75 21.08 -19.76
CA ALA A 185 -12.00 19.65 -19.84
C ALA A 185 -11.22 18.87 -18.75
N ALA A 186 -9.97 19.28 -18.48
CA ALA A 186 -9.14 18.68 -17.41
C ALA A 186 -9.80 18.87 -16.03
N THR A 187 -10.24 20.09 -15.72
CA THR A 187 -10.95 20.37 -14.46
C THR A 187 -12.22 19.53 -14.31
N ALA A 188 -13.03 19.46 -15.39
CA ALA A 188 -14.25 18.66 -15.39
C ALA A 188 -13.97 17.14 -15.25
N LYS A 189 -12.86 16.64 -15.86
CA LYS A 189 -12.43 15.26 -15.72
C LYS A 189 -12.04 14.95 -14.27
N ALA A 190 -11.30 15.82 -13.60
CA ALA A 190 -10.95 15.66 -12.19
C ALA A 190 -12.20 15.57 -11.32
N ASP A 191 -13.17 16.46 -11.51
CA ASP A 191 -14.44 16.43 -10.78
C ASP A 191 -15.21 15.12 -10.98
N ARG A 192 -15.25 14.63 -12.22
CA ARG A 192 -15.92 13.36 -12.54
C ARG A 192 -15.27 12.20 -11.81
N ILE A 193 -13.95 12.06 -11.88
CA ILE A 193 -13.23 10.95 -11.21
C ILE A 193 -13.41 11.02 -9.69
N LEU A 194 -13.32 12.20 -9.09
CA LEU A 194 -13.58 12.36 -7.65
C LEU A 194 -15.02 11.97 -7.28
N ASN A 195 -16.03 12.31 -8.10
CA ASN A 195 -17.41 11.86 -7.91
C ASN A 195 -17.54 10.35 -7.95
N GLU A 196 -16.82 9.70 -8.86
CA GLU A 196 -16.81 8.24 -9.02
C GLU A 196 -16.17 7.55 -7.82
N ILE A 197 -15.04 8.08 -7.27
CA ILE A 197 -14.44 7.59 -6.02
C ILE A 197 -15.44 7.69 -4.86
N GLU A 198 -16.05 8.85 -4.66
CA GLU A 198 -17.02 9.06 -3.59
C GLU A 198 -18.24 8.14 -3.72
N ALA A 199 -18.75 7.95 -4.96
CA ALA A 199 -19.87 7.04 -5.23
C ALA A 199 -19.50 5.58 -4.97
N MET A 200 -18.28 5.15 -5.32
CA MET A 200 -17.75 3.82 -5.02
C MET A 200 -17.68 3.56 -3.52
N VAL A 201 -17.11 4.50 -2.76
CA VAL A 201 -17.02 4.40 -1.30
C VAL A 201 -18.40 4.37 -0.66
N ALA A 202 -19.34 5.21 -1.11
CA ALA A 202 -20.70 5.27 -0.59
C ALA A 202 -21.47 3.94 -0.73
N LYS A 203 -21.20 3.18 -1.81
CA LYS A 203 -21.79 1.83 -2.01
C LYS A 203 -21.32 0.82 -0.95
N SER A 204 -20.15 1.04 -0.35
CA SER A 204 -19.51 0.12 0.61
C SER A 204 -19.29 0.75 2.00
N LYS A 205 -20.07 1.74 2.39
CA LYS A 205 -19.91 2.57 3.61
C LYS A 205 -19.80 1.80 4.94
N ASN A 206 -20.24 0.56 4.97
CA ASN A 206 -20.11 -0.31 6.15
C ASN A 206 -18.68 -0.85 6.33
N HIS A 207 -17.87 -0.84 5.26
CA HIS A 207 -16.53 -1.42 5.23
C HIS A 207 -15.43 -0.40 4.91
N VAL A 208 -15.80 0.73 4.29
CA VAL A 208 -14.86 1.78 3.88
C VAL A 208 -15.52 3.15 3.94
N ASN A 209 -14.74 4.18 4.29
CA ASN A 209 -15.18 5.58 4.24
C ASN A 209 -14.06 6.48 3.72
N ILE A 210 -14.44 7.69 3.27
CA ILE A 210 -13.46 8.74 2.97
C ILE A 210 -12.87 9.26 4.28
N ALA A 211 -11.55 9.45 4.29
CA ALA A 211 -10.80 10.11 5.36
C ALA A 211 -10.23 11.43 4.85
N TYR A 212 -10.34 12.48 5.63
CA TYR A 212 -9.93 13.85 5.30
C TYR A 212 -8.72 14.31 6.13
N THR A 213 -8.51 13.67 7.26
CA THR A 213 -7.49 14.00 8.25
C THR A 213 -6.81 12.74 8.78
N PRO A 214 -5.59 12.83 9.36
CA PRO A 214 -4.96 11.72 10.06
C PRO A 214 -5.85 11.12 11.16
N THR A 215 -6.58 11.94 11.90
CA THR A 215 -7.53 11.48 12.94
C THR A 215 -8.63 10.59 12.38
N ASP A 216 -9.14 10.88 11.18
CA ASP A 216 -10.14 10.02 10.53
C ASP A 216 -9.61 8.62 10.25
N LEU A 217 -8.34 8.49 9.85
CA LEU A 217 -7.71 7.20 9.57
C LEU A 217 -7.67 6.31 10.82
N TYR A 218 -7.22 6.86 11.94
CA TYR A 218 -7.16 6.13 13.21
C TYR A 218 -8.56 5.75 13.71
N ARG A 219 -9.54 6.66 13.57
CA ARG A 219 -10.94 6.39 13.91
C ARG A 219 -11.52 5.25 13.06
N LEU A 220 -11.35 5.30 11.73
CA LEU A 220 -11.86 4.28 10.82
C LEU A 220 -11.21 2.92 11.07
N LYS A 221 -9.90 2.88 11.32
CA LYS A 221 -9.22 1.65 11.73
C LYS A 221 -9.79 1.08 13.03
N ALA A 222 -10.05 1.90 14.03
CA ALA A 222 -10.67 1.48 15.30
C ALA A 222 -12.10 0.94 15.09
N GLU A 223 -12.84 1.47 14.11
CA GLU A 223 -14.15 0.97 13.68
C GLU A 223 -14.08 -0.32 12.84
N GLY A 224 -12.89 -0.81 12.51
CA GLY A 224 -12.68 -1.98 11.63
C GLY A 224 -12.96 -1.70 10.15
N LYS A 225 -12.95 -0.44 9.73
CA LYS A 225 -13.18 0.00 8.36
C LYS A 225 -11.88 0.35 7.66
N LYS A 226 -11.88 0.25 6.34
CA LYS A 226 -10.83 0.80 5.47
C LYS A 226 -11.07 2.28 5.22
N ALA A 227 -10.02 2.99 4.83
CA ALA A 227 -10.09 4.39 4.48
C ALA A 227 -9.61 4.65 3.06
N ILE A 228 -10.31 5.53 2.36
CA ILE A 228 -9.84 6.11 1.10
C ILE A 228 -9.62 7.60 1.34
N MET A 229 -8.47 8.12 0.94
CA MET A 229 -8.22 9.54 0.84
C MET A 229 -8.22 9.95 -0.64
N LEU A 230 -8.46 11.22 -0.91
CA LEU A 230 -8.53 11.75 -2.27
C LEU A 230 -7.24 12.48 -2.62
N GLY A 231 -6.64 12.16 -3.77
CA GLY A 231 -5.55 12.89 -4.38
C GLY A 231 -5.91 13.37 -5.79
N ILE A 232 -5.13 14.28 -6.33
CA ILE A 232 -5.18 14.63 -7.75
C ILE A 232 -3.78 14.48 -8.31
N GLU A 233 -3.65 13.71 -9.37
CA GLU A 233 -2.40 13.57 -10.10
C GLU A 233 -2.45 14.35 -11.42
N ASN A 234 -1.60 15.34 -11.50
CA ASN A 234 -1.43 16.39 -12.48
C ASN A 234 -2.19 17.69 -12.16
N GLY A 235 -1.43 18.73 -11.83
CA GLY A 235 -1.91 20.12 -11.63
C GLY A 235 -2.64 20.70 -12.83
N TYR A 236 -2.65 20.00 -13.95
CA TYR A 236 -3.50 20.25 -15.12
C TYR A 236 -4.97 20.42 -14.73
N ALA A 237 -5.43 19.71 -13.67
CA ALA A 237 -6.76 19.81 -13.07
C ALA A 237 -7.15 21.22 -12.61
N ILE A 238 -6.18 22.08 -12.27
CA ILE A 238 -6.44 23.43 -11.79
C ILE A 238 -6.95 24.34 -12.91
N GLY A 239 -6.67 23.98 -14.17
CA GLY A 239 -7.03 24.82 -15.31
C GLY A 239 -6.33 26.18 -15.22
N LYS A 240 -7.09 27.26 -15.43
CA LYS A 240 -6.63 28.65 -15.28
C LYS A 240 -7.17 29.35 -14.04
N ASP A 241 -7.98 28.69 -13.24
CA ASP A 241 -8.65 29.28 -12.09
C ASP A 241 -8.06 28.77 -10.77
N ILE A 242 -7.31 29.63 -10.10
CA ILE A 242 -6.69 29.33 -8.81
C ILE A 242 -7.71 28.93 -7.74
N ALA A 243 -8.97 29.38 -7.84
CA ALA A 243 -10.02 29.01 -6.91
C ALA A 243 -10.32 27.50 -6.90
N ASN A 244 -9.91 26.78 -7.96
CA ASN A 244 -10.02 25.32 -7.99
C ASN A 244 -9.15 24.63 -6.93
N VAL A 245 -8.05 25.22 -6.48
CA VAL A 245 -7.22 24.67 -5.39
C VAL A 245 -8.06 24.59 -4.10
N GLU A 246 -8.65 25.70 -3.68
CA GLU A 246 -9.51 25.72 -2.48
C GLU A 246 -10.74 24.84 -2.65
N ARG A 247 -11.35 24.84 -3.82
CA ARG A 247 -12.53 24.01 -4.14
C ARG A 247 -12.21 22.49 -3.99
N PHE A 248 -11.11 22.02 -4.53
CA PHE A 248 -10.69 20.63 -4.39
C PHE A 248 -10.30 20.31 -2.95
N ARG A 249 -9.62 21.24 -2.24
CA ARG A 249 -9.31 21.05 -0.82
C ARG A 249 -10.56 20.94 0.05
N LYS A 250 -11.56 21.78 -0.17
CA LYS A 250 -12.87 21.72 0.52
C LYS A 250 -13.59 20.40 0.27
N ARG A 251 -13.36 19.79 -0.89
CA ARG A 251 -13.87 18.47 -1.23
C ARG A 251 -13.13 17.35 -0.53
N GLY A 252 -11.95 17.61 0.03
CA GLY A 252 -11.16 16.66 0.80
C GLY A 252 -9.90 16.16 0.11
N VAL A 253 -9.52 16.73 -1.04
CA VAL A 253 -8.25 16.40 -1.70
C VAL A 253 -7.09 16.74 -0.76
N VAL A 254 -6.24 15.75 -0.47
CA VAL A 254 -5.13 15.88 0.50
C VAL A 254 -3.85 16.37 -0.16
N TYR A 255 -3.61 16.00 -1.41
CA TYR A 255 -2.47 16.50 -2.18
C TYR A 255 -2.81 16.69 -3.67
N LEU A 256 -1.99 17.52 -4.32
CA LEU A 256 -1.96 17.72 -5.77
C LEU A 256 -0.53 17.50 -6.27
N THR A 257 -0.35 16.55 -7.20
CA THR A 257 0.90 16.38 -7.95
C THR A 257 1.01 17.47 -9.00
N LEU A 258 2.10 18.26 -8.99
CA LEU A 258 2.21 19.48 -9.80
C LEU A 258 2.12 19.22 -11.30
N CYS A 259 2.67 18.12 -11.80
CA CYS A 259 2.57 17.67 -13.19
C CYS A 259 2.58 16.15 -13.28
N HIS A 260 2.30 15.61 -14.47
CA HIS A 260 2.52 14.21 -14.80
C HIS A 260 3.60 14.08 -15.90
N ASN A 261 3.42 13.23 -16.90
CA ASN A 261 4.43 12.96 -17.94
C ASN A 261 4.53 14.02 -19.05
N GLY A 262 4.02 15.23 -18.85
CA GLY A 262 4.13 16.37 -19.75
C GLY A 262 4.22 17.68 -19.00
N ASN A 263 4.89 18.67 -19.60
CA ASN A 263 4.84 20.05 -19.12
C ASN A 263 3.39 20.55 -19.16
N ASN A 264 2.99 21.30 -18.14
CA ASN A 264 1.65 21.86 -18.04
C ASN A 264 1.68 23.36 -17.78
N GLN A 265 0.51 23.95 -17.49
CA GLN A 265 0.37 25.39 -17.23
C GLN A 265 0.97 25.84 -15.90
N LEU A 266 1.52 24.92 -15.07
CA LEU A 266 2.14 25.22 -13.78
C LEU A 266 3.67 25.08 -13.83
N CYS A 267 4.18 24.01 -14.46
CA CYS A 267 5.58 23.65 -14.34
C CYS A 267 6.06 22.63 -15.38
N GLY A 268 7.36 22.35 -15.37
CA GLY A 268 8.02 21.34 -16.19
C GLY A 268 8.04 19.94 -15.56
N SER A 269 7.77 18.94 -16.39
CA SER A 269 7.80 17.51 -16.05
C SER A 269 9.17 16.90 -16.30
N CYS A 270 9.53 15.84 -15.58
CA CYS A 270 10.77 15.08 -15.81
C CYS A 270 10.80 14.30 -17.14
N ARG A 271 9.65 14.10 -17.78
CA ARG A 271 9.51 13.33 -19.03
C ARG A 271 9.47 14.21 -20.28
N ASP A 272 9.19 15.50 -20.12
CA ASP A 272 9.04 16.46 -21.23
C ASP A 272 9.72 17.76 -20.84
N ASN A 273 11.01 17.70 -20.47
CA ASN A 273 11.72 18.85 -19.93
C ASN A 273 13.10 19.07 -20.59
N GLU A 274 13.13 19.05 -21.92
CA GLU A 274 14.35 19.34 -22.68
C GLU A 274 14.92 20.75 -22.35
N GLU A 275 14.04 21.70 -22.03
CA GLU A 275 14.39 23.06 -21.66
C GLU A 275 14.65 23.28 -20.17
N ASN A 276 14.56 22.20 -19.35
CA ASN A 276 14.67 22.24 -17.90
C ASN A 276 13.75 23.28 -17.24
N LEU A 277 12.49 23.32 -17.67
CA LEU A 277 11.48 24.23 -17.16
C LEU A 277 11.23 24.02 -15.67
N GLY A 278 11.15 25.10 -14.91
CA GLY A 278 10.76 25.09 -13.51
C GLY A 278 9.28 25.40 -13.30
N VAL A 279 8.95 25.88 -12.10
CA VAL A 279 7.63 26.41 -11.75
C VAL A 279 7.48 27.81 -12.36
N ASN A 280 6.39 28.04 -13.11
CA ASN A 280 6.12 29.36 -13.66
C ASN A 280 5.31 30.23 -12.67
N ALA A 281 5.06 31.51 -13.04
CA ALA A 281 4.38 32.46 -12.16
C ALA A 281 2.95 32.02 -11.72
N PHE A 282 2.24 31.24 -12.53
CA PHE A 282 0.93 30.69 -12.13
C PHE A 282 1.12 29.50 -11.21
N GLY A 283 2.09 28.63 -11.48
CA GLY A 283 2.46 27.53 -10.60
C GLY A 283 2.88 27.99 -9.21
N GLU A 284 3.64 29.11 -9.10
CA GLU A 284 4.00 29.73 -7.84
C GLU A 284 2.73 30.16 -7.05
N GLN A 285 1.78 30.83 -7.71
CA GLN A 285 0.52 31.19 -7.07
C GLN A 285 -0.26 29.95 -6.58
N VAL A 286 -0.28 28.88 -7.38
CA VAL A 286 -0.93 27.61 -7.02
C VAL A 286 -0.27 26.99 -5.80
N ILE A 287 1.06 26.94 -5.71
CA ILE A 287 1.77 26.41 -4.53
C ILE A 287 1.46 27.25 -3.28
N HIS A 288 1.46 28.59 -3.38
CA HIS A 288 1.08 29.44 -2.27
C HIS A 288 -0.35 29.21 -1.81
N GLU A 289 -1.28 29.03 -2.76
CA GLU A 289 -2.68 28.74 -2.44
C GLU A 289 -2.84 27.35 -1.81
N MET A 290 -2.10 26.34 -2.29
CA MET A 290 -2.07 25.01 -1.65
C MET A 290 -1.60 25.09 -0.19
N ASN A 291 -0.54 25.86 0.07
CA ASN A 291 -0.06 26.09 1.45
C ASN A 291 -1.13 26.80 2.30
N ARG A 292 -1.81 27.82 1.73
CA ARG A 292 -2.86 28.56 2.43
C ARG A 292 -4.04 27.68 2.84
N VAL A 293 -4.49 26.79 1.95
CA VAL A 293 -5.68 25.95 2.20
C VAL A 293 -5.36 24.65 2.90
N GLY A 294 -4.07 24.32 3.12
CA GLY A 294 -3.65 23.06 3.74
C GLY A 294 -3.74 21.85 2.81
N MET A 295 -3.34 22.02 1.54
CA MET A 295 -3.17 20.96 0.55
C MET A 295 -1.68 20.67 0.38
N ILE A 296 -1.27 19.41 0.44
CA ILE A 296 0.14 19.00 0.27
C ILE A 296 0.55 19.18 -1.18
N VAL A 297 1.73 19.75 -1.39
CA VAL A 297 2.40 19.82 -2.70
C VAL A 297 3.12 18.49 -2.93
N ASP A 298 2.78 17.79 -4.00
CA ASP A 298 3.46 16.57 -4.42
C ASP A 298 4.30 16.83 -5.68
N ILE A 299 5.59 16.44 -5.60
CA ILE A 299 6.59 16.66 -6.66
C ILE A 299 6.94 15.40 -7.44
N SER A 300 6.22 14.29 -7.26
CA SER A 300 6.36 13.15 -8.16
C SER A 300 6.14 13.62 -9.60
N HIS A 301 6.85 13.06 -10.57
CA HIS A 301 6.89 13.49 -11.98
C HIS A 301 7.58 14.82 -12.30
N SER A 302 7.94 15.62 -11.30
CA SER A 302 8.54 16.93 -11.52
C SER A 302 9.93 16.85 -12.17
N GLY A 303 10.22 17.77 -13.10
CA GLY A 303 11.57 18.00 -13.57
C GLY A 303 12.48 18.51 -12.45
N ILE A 304 13.80 18.46 -12.65
CA ILE A 304 14.78 18.84 -11.62
C ILE A 304 14.56 20.29 -11.17
N GLN A 305 14.38 21.22 -12.12
CA GLN A 305 14.16 22.63 -11.78
C GLN A 305 12.83 22.82 -11.04
N THR A 306 11.74 22.18 -11.52
CA THR A 306 10.43 22.20 -10.83
C THR A 306 10.54 21.70 -9.39
N PHE A 307 11.32 20.63 -9.15
CA PHE A 307 11.55 20.11 -7.80
C PHE A 307 12.13 21.19 -6.88
N TYR A 308 13.22 21.84 -7.29
CA TYR A 308 13.88 22.84 -6.45
C TYR A 308 13.04 24.11 -6.31
N ASP A 309 12.38 24.57 -7.37
CA ASP A 309 11.47 25.72 -7.30
C ASP A 309 10.32 25.45 -6.32
N ALA A 310 9.66 24.28 -6.42
CA ALA A 310 8.59 23.92 -5.51
C ALA A 310 9.05 23.84 -4.05
N LEU A 311 10.27 23.33 -3.84
CA LEU A 311 10.88 23.23 -2.51
C LEU A 311 11.17 24.62 -1.92
N ASP A 312 11.59 25.58 -2.75
CA ASP A 312 11.90 26.95 -2.32
C ASP A 312 10.63 27.79 -2.13
N ILE A 313 9.64 27.65 -3.01
CA ILE A 313 8.37 28.40 -2.95
C ILE A 313 7.51 27.93 -1.78
N SER A 314 7.44 26.62 -1.53
CA SER A 314 6.56 26.07 -0.47
C SER A 314 7.07 26.47 0.91
N THR A 315 6.17 27.05 1.72
CA THR A 315 6.41 27.37 3.12
C THR A 315 6.09 26.18 4.07
N LYS A 316 5.54 25.09 3.51
CA LYS A 316 5.20 23.86 4.20
C LYS A 316 6.04 22.71 3.64
N PRO A 317 6.22 21.61 4.38
CA PRO A 317 6.85 20.40 3.83
C PRO A 317 6.09 19.89 2.60
N ILE A 318 6.84 19.38 1.63
CA ILE A 318 6.31 18.79 0.41
C ILE A 318 6.62 17.30 0.35
N VAL A 319 5.98 16.56 -0.54
CA VAL A 319 6.17 15.11 -0.67
C VAL A 319 6.52 14.70 -2.09
N ALA A 320 7.15 13.55 -2.22
CA ALA A 320 7.16 12.75 -3.45
C ALA A 320 6.29 11.50 -3.16
N SER A 321 5.04 11.52 -3.63
CA SER A 321 4.03 10.49 -3.28
C SER A 321 4.39 9.10 -3.78
N HIS A 322 5.20 8.99 -4.88
CA HIS A 322 5.65 7.75 -5.49
C HIS A 322 6.91 7.98 -6.33
N SER A 323 8.10 7.93 -5.70
CA SER A 323 9.39 8.14 -6.37
C SER A 323 10.50 7.36 -5.66
N SER A 324 11.30 6.62 -6.42
CA SER A 324 12.40 5.81 -5.89
C SER A 324 13.77 6.50 -6.03
N SER A 325 14.87 5.80 -5.79
CA SER A 325 16.23 6.34 -5.85
C SER A 325 16.84 6.25 -7.26
N ARG A 326 17.35 7.36 -7.77
CA ARG A 326 18.08 7.39 -9.05
C ARG A 326 19.43 6.71 -8.97
N ALA A 327 20.05 6.66 -7.79
CA ALA A 327 21.33 5.99 -7.59
C ALA A 327 21.25 4.46 -7.85
N LEU A 328 20.10 3.84 -7.63
CA LEU A 328 19.89 2.41 -7.84
C LEU A 328 19.25 2.09 -9.20
N CYS A 329 18.47 2.99 -9.76
CA CYS A 329 17.90 2.87 -11.10
C CYS A 329 17.89 4.27 -11.75
N ASN A 330 18.72 4.45 -12.78
CA ASN A 330 18.92 5.75 -13.42
C ASN A 330 17.77 6.13 -14.33
N HIS A 331 16.63 6.44 -13.70
CA HIS A 331 15.42 6.87 -14.39
C HIS A 331 15.04 8.30 -13.97
N PRO A 332 14.57 9.18 -14.91
CA PRO A 332 14.25 10.58 -14.60
C PRO A 332 13.12 10.76 -13.56
N ARG A 333 12.26 9.76 -13.36
CA ARG A 333 11.22 9.73 -12.33
C ARG A 333 11.76 9.51 -10.91
N ASN A 334 12.99 9.01 -10.80
CA ASN A 334 13.63 8.75 -9.51
C ASN A 334 14.38 10.00 -9.03
N LEU A 335 14.44 10.18 -7.71
CA LEU A 335 15.13 11.29 -7.06
C LEU A 335 16.63 11.03 -6.96
N THR A 336 17.45 12.05 -7.19
CA THR A 336 18.88 12.00 -6.87
C THR A 336 19.09 12.09 -5.35
N ASP A 337 20.28 11.72 -4.88
CA ASP A 337 20.64 11.82 -3.46
C ASP A 337 20.61 13.29 -2.97
N GLU A 338 20.96 14.24 -3.84
CA GLU A 338 20.90 15.68 -3.54
C GLU A 338 19.43 16.13 -3.37
N GLN A 339 18.54 15.71 -4.26
CA GLN A 339 17.11 16.00 -4.14
C GLN A 339 16.53 15.39 -2.86
N MET A 340 16.87 14.14 -2.56
CA MET A 340 16.42 13.47 -1.35
C MET A 340 16.90 14.20 -0.08
N LYS A 341 18.16 14.59 -0.01
CA LYS A 341 18.71 15.40 1.11
C LYS A 341 18.00 16.74 1.25
N ALA A 342 17.79 17.45 0.15
CA ALA A 342 17.09 18.74 0.16
C ALA A 342 15.63 18.59 0.64
N LEU A 343 14.92 17.55 0.17
CA LEU A 343 13.57 17.25 0.61
C LEU A 343 13.48 16.97 2.11
N ALA A 344 14.39 16.13 2.62
CA ALA A 344 14.47 15.81 4.04
C ALA A 344 14.78 17.04 4.91
N GLN A 345 15.72 17.91 4.48
CA GLN A 345 16.05 19.14 5.20
C GLN A 345 14.87 20.11 5.34
N LYS A 346 13.91 20.06 4.42
CA LYS A 346 12.65 20.84 4.47
C LYS A 346 11.52 20.10 5.21
N GLY A 347 11.81 18.97 5.86
CA GLY A 347 10.82 18.15 6.58
C GLY A 347 9.93 17.29 5.68
N GLY A 348 10.21 17.22 4.40
CA GLY A 348 9.43 16.46 3.42
C GLY A 348 9.62 14.94 3.54
N VAL A 349 8.90 14.20 2.70
CA VAL A 349 8.91 12.73 2.65
C VAL A 349 8.92 12.25 1.21
N ALA A 350 9.73 11.23 0.91
CA ALA A 350 9.69 10.50 -0.35
C ALA A 350 9.15 9.08 -0.12
N GLN A 351 8.28 8.62 -1.01
CA GLN A 351 7.62 7.33 -0.93
C GLN A 351 8.12 6.42 -2.04
N VAL A 352 8.62 5.23 -1.67
CA VAL A 352 9.10 4.22 -2.62
C VAL A 352 7.94 3.76 -3.48
N THR A 353 8.11 3.84 -4.81
CA THR A 353 7.15 3.30 -5.77
C THR A 353 7.42 1.83 -6.09
N LEU A 354 6.39 1.08 -6.43
CA LEU A 354 6.50 -0.32 -6.83
C LEU A 354 6.38 -0.52 -8.35
N TYR A 355 6.68 0.51 -9.13
CA TYR A 355 6.74 0.38 -10.58
C TYR A 355 8.06 -0.26 -11.01
N ASN A 356 7.97 -1.32 -11.83
CA ASN A 356 9.11 -2.13 -12.26
C ASN A 356 10.26 -1.31 -12.86
N GLY A 357 9.94 -0.38 -13.79
CA GLY A 357 10.93 0.41 -14.51
C GLY A 357 11.63 1.49 -13.69
N PHE A 358 11.15 1.78 -12.46
CA PHE A 358 11.80 2.71 -11.53
C PHE A 358 12.64 2.00 -10.45
N LEU A 359 12.49 0.67 -10.36
CA LEU A 359 13.24 -0.14 -9.41
C LEU A 359 14.41 -0.88 -10.07
N LYS A 360 14.30 -1.16 -11.38
CA LYS A 360 15.30 -1.95 -12.08
C LYS A 360 15.35 -1.59 -13.56
N GLU A 361 16.56 -1.40 -14.09
CA GLU A 361 16.75 -1.04 -15.50
C GLU A 361 16.42 -2.20 -16.45
N GLU A 362 16.71 -3.44 -16.05
CA GLU A 362 16.46 -4.64 -16.84
C GLU A 362 15.80 -5.76 -16.04
N GLY A 363 14.90 -6.47 -16.68
CA GLY A 363 14.21 -7.62 -16.10
C GLY A 363 13.00 -7.22 -15.26
N LYS A 364 12.55 -8.17 -14.41
CA LYS A 364 11.42 -7.94 -13.52
C LYS A 364 11.92 -7.58 -12.12
N ALA A 365 11.42 -6.47 -11.59
CA ALA A 365 11.70 -6.08 -10.22
C ALA A 365 10.99 -7.00 -9.22
N THR A 366 11.61 -7.15 -8.08
CA THR A 366 11.12 -7.93 -6.94
C THR A 366 10.95 -7.05 -5.72
N ILE A 367 10.28 -7.54 -4.70
CA ILE A 367 10.16 -6.86 -3.43
C ILE A 367 11.54 -6.54 -2.81
N GLN A 368 12.58 -7.33 -3.10
CA GLN A 368 13.94 -7.07 -2.61
C GLN A 368 14.56 -5.85 -3.28
N ASP A 369 14.26 -5.62 -4.58
CA ASP A 369 14.68 -4.39 -5.27
C ASP A 369 14.01 -3.16 -4.63
N ALA A 370 12.71 -3.24 -4.31
CA ALA A 370 12.01 -2.13 -3.61
C ALA A 370 12.58 -1.87 -2.19
N ILE A 371 12.91 -2.92 -1.45
CA ILE A 371 13.57 -2.81 -0.13
C ILE A 371 14.95 -2.20 -0.26
N ALA A 372 15.73 -2.54 -1.30
CA ALA A 372 17.03 -1.91 -1.55
C ALA A 372 16.90 -0.40 -1.79
N HIS A 373 15.89 0.03 -2.59
CA HIS A 373 15.59 1.44 -2.77
C HIS A 373 15.21 2.11 -1.45
N LEU A 374 14.34 1.50 -0.66
CA LEU A 374 13.93 2.02 0.64
C LEU A 374 15.14 2.19 1.58
N ASN A 375 16.00 1.18 1.68
CA ASN A 375 17.20 1.21 2.52
C ASN A 375 18.13 2.37 2.10
N HIS A 376 18.39 2.52 0.80
CA HIS A 376 19.19 3.63 0.28
C HIS A 376 18.56 4.99 0.60
N MET A 377 17.24 5.12 0.42
CA MET A 377 16.53 6.37 0.75
C MET A 377 16.60 6.67 2.25
N VAL A 378 16.49 5.66 3.12
CA VAL A 378 16.67 5.83 4.57
C VAL A 378 18.10 6.26 4.91
N ASP A 379 19.11 5.68 4.25
CA ASP A 379 20.52 6.04 4.47
C ASP A 379 20.80 7.51 4.05
N VAL A 380 20.13 8.01 3.00
CA VAL A 380 20.33 9.36 2.48
C VAL A 380 19.50 10.41 3.22
N MET A 381 18.24 10.11 3.53
CA MET A 381 17.25 11.06 4.06
C MET A 381 17.02 10.95 5.56
N GLY A 382 17.28 9.78 6.15
CA GLY A 382 16.84 9.41 7.48
C GLY A 382 15.46 8.76 7.48
N ILE A 383 15.21 7.92 8.50
CA ILE A 383 14.00 7.11 8.66
C ILE A 383 12.71 7.93 8.72
N GLU A 384 12.79 9.19 9.14
CA GLU A 384 11.65 10.10 9.31
C GLU A 384 11.14 10.70 8.00
N HIS A 385 11.80 10.40 6.87
CA HIS A 385 11.54 11.01 5.58
C HIS A 385 11.22 10.02 4.45
N VAL A 386 10.99 8.74 4.80
CA VAL A 386 10.75 7.68 3.80
C VAL A 386 9.47 6.92 4.12
N GLY A 387 8.76 6.49 3.07
CA GLY A 387 7.57 5.67 3.18
C GLY A 387 7.26 4.88 1.90
N ILE A 388 5.98 4.51 1.69
CA ILE A 388 5.52 3.67 0.60
C ILE A 388 4.39 4.34 -0.17
N GLY A 389 4.55 4.44 -1.49
CA GLY A 389 3.54 4.87 -2.45
C GLY A 389 3.55 3.92 -3.64
N THR A 390 2.65 2.94 -3.64
CA THR A 390 2.78 1.73 -4.46
C THR A 390 2.68 1.96 -5.94
N ASP A 391 1.92 2.98 -6.37
CA ASP A 391 1.57 3.20 -7.76
C ASP A 391 0.72 2.03 -8.35
N PHE A 392 0.01 1.32 -7.47
CA PHE A 392 -0.88 0.24 -7.89
C PHE A 392 -1.95 0.76 -8.83
N ASP A 393 -2.23 -0.03 -9.85
CA ASP A 393 -3.13 0.31 -10.96
C ASP A 393 -2.61 1.43 -11.90
N GLY A 394 -1.48 2.10 -11.57
CA GLY A 394 -0.72 3.01 -12.42
C GLY A 394 0.60 2.40 -12.90
N ASP A 395 0.57 1.11 -13.30
CA ASP A 395 1.72 0.27 -13.66
C ASP A 395 2.55 -0.27 -12.47
N GLY A 396 2.20 0.06 -11.22
CA GLY A 396 2.79 -0.55 -10.02
C GLY A 396 2.45 -2.03 -9.87
N GLY A 397 3.27 -2.73 -9.12
CA GLY A 397 3.14 -4.17 -8.87
C GLY A 397 4.36 -4.95 -9.33
N ILE A 398 5.02 -5.63 -8.37
CA ILE A 398 6.30 -6.33 -8.55
C ILE A 398 6.22 -7.76 -8.01
N ILE A 399 7.19 -8.59 -8.36
CA ILE A 399 7.26 -9.97 -7.83
C ILE A 399 7.38 -9.92 -6.30
N GLY A 400 6.47 -10.60 -5.61
CA GLY A 400 6.38 -10.64 -4.14
C GLY A 400 5.59 -9.47 -3.52
N CYS A 401 5.15 -8.51 -4.34
CA CYS A 401 4.21 -7.44 -3.97
C CYS A 401 3.43 -6.97 -5.20
N ALA A 402 2.61 -7.88 -5.76
CA ALA A 402 1.91 -7.67 -7.03
C ALA A 402 0.58 -6.92 -6.88
N SER A 403 0.03 -6.82 -5.69
CA SER A 403 -1.22 -6.11 -5.38
C SER A 403 -1.31 -5.80 -3.89
N ALA A 404 -2.34 -5.08 -3.50
CA ALA A 404 -2.60 -4.77 -2.08
C ALA A 404 -2.71 -6.01 -1.19
N SER A 405 -3.07 -7.19 -1.74
CA SER A 405 -3.12 -8.44 -0.96
C SER A 405 -1.75 -8.92 -0.48
N GLU A 406 -0.67 -8.48 -1.11
CA GLU A 406 0.69 -8.92 -0.82
C GLU A 406 1.51 -7.92 0.02
N LEU A 407 0.95 -6.76 0.36
CA LEU A 407 1.65 -5.69 1.10
C LEU A 407 2.20 -6.14 2.46
N ILE A 408 1.63 -7.17 3.06
CA ILE A 408 2.18 -7.76 4.29
C ILE A 408 3.59 -8.33 4.08
N ASN A 409 3.95 -8.75 2.87
CA ASN A 409 5.30 -9.22 2.54
C ASN A 409 6.33 -8.10 2.66
N PHE A 410 5.93 -6.85 2.36
CA PHE A 410 6.81 -5.69 2.54
C PHE A 410 7.22 -5.56 4.02
N THR A 411 6.27 -5.66 4.94
CA THR A 411 6.55 -5.66 6.39
C THR A 411 7.44 -6.84 6.81
N ARG A 412 7.21 -8.03 6.25
CA ARG A 412 8.08 -9.20 6.51
C ARG A 412 9.53 -8.92 6.09
N CYS A 413 9.73 -8.24 4.96
CA CYS A 413 11.07 -7.84 4.53
C CYS A 413 11.67 -6.79 5.47
N LEU A 414 10.91 -5.78 5.88
CA LEU A 414 11.39 -4.78 6.85
C LEU A 414 11.80 -5.41 8.19
N LEU A 415 11.05 -6.39 8.69
CA LEU A 415 11.40 -7.15 9.90
C LEU A 415 12.69 -7.96 9.70
N LYS A 416 12.91 -8.56 8.52
CA LYS A 416 14.16 -9.27 8.16
C LYS A 416 15.36 -8.31 8.11
N GLU A 417 15.17 -7.08 7.64
CA GLU A 417 16.16 -5.99 7.65
C GLU A 417 16.37 -5.37 9.05
N ARG A 418 15.65 -5.86 10.07
CA ARG A 418 15.74 -5.45 11.48
C ARG A 418 15.27 -4.01 11.73
N TYR A 419 14.37 -3.47 10.91
CA TYR A 419 13.66 -2.26 11.26
C TYR A 419 12.85 -2.46 12.55
N SER A 420 12.89 -1.49 13.46
CA SER A 420 12.08 -1.52 14.68
C SER A 420 10.58 -1.36 14.35
N GLU A 421 9.71 -1.74 15.28
CA GLU A 421 8.26 -1.49 15.13
C GLU A 421 7.96 0.00 14.89
N GLU A 422 8.68 0.90 15.53
CA GLU A 422 8.54 2.34 15.35
C GLU A 422 8.97 2.79 13.94
N ASP A 423 10.07 2.25 13.40
CA ASP A 423 10.52 2.56 12.04
C ASP A 423 9.50 2.07 11.01
N ILE A 424 8.98 0.85 11.21
CA ILE A 424 7.95 0.28 10.33
C ILE A 424 6.65 1.09 10.40
N ARG A 425 6.27 1.58 11.57
CA ARG A 425 5.13 2.49 11.75
C ARG A 425 5.33 3.80 10.99
N ARG A 426 6.55 4.37 11.01
CA ARG A 426 6.91 5.59 10.26
C ARG A 426 6.82 5.35 8.76
N ILE A 427 7.43 4.27 8.26
CA ILE A 427 7.43 3.90 6.84
C ILE A 427 6.00 3.68 6.33
N TRP A 428 5.14 2.98 7.07
CA TRP A 428 3.77 2.65 6.66
C TRP A 428 2.76 3.81 6.72
N GLY A 429 3.20 5.00 7.03
CA GLY A 429 2.32 6.18 6.97
C GLY A 429 2.67 7.25 7.99
N GLY A 430 3.34 6.91 9.10
CA GLY A 430 3.63 7.89 10.15
C GLY A 430 4.35 9.12 9.64
N ASN A 431 5.30 8.96 8.72
CA ASN A 431 6.02 10.07 8.11
C ASN A 431 5.15 10.92 7.20
N PHE A 432 4.32 10.29 6.35
CA PHE A 432 3.38 11.02 5.48
C PHE A 432 2.33 11.78 6.30
N LEU A 433 1.79 11.13 7.33
CA LEU A 433 0.80 11.76 8.21
C LEU A 433 1.36 12.93 9.01
N ARG A 434 2.63 12.87 9.42
CA ARG A 434 3.32 14.03 10.03
C ARG A 434 3.31 15.23 9.07
N VAL A 435 3.69 15.03 7.81
CA VAL A 435 3.63 16.10 6.79
C VAL A 435 2.20 16.59 6.61
N MET A 436 1.24 15.68 6.53
CA MET A 436 -0.17 16.02 6.38
C MET A 436 -0.69 16.88 7.56
N GLU A 437 -0.36 16.50 8.80
CA GLU A 437 -0.71 17.28 9.99
C GLU A 437 -0.10 18.68 9.95
N GLU A 438 1.19 18.78 9.61
CA GLU A 438 1.90 20.07 9.53
C GLU A 438 1.33 20.97 8.43
N VAL A 439 0.94 20.41 7.29
CA VAL A 439 0.35 21.16 6.18
C VAL A 439 -1.09 21.55 6.49
N GLN A 440 -1.88 20.67 7.08
CA GLN A 440 -3.30 20.93 7.40
C GLN A 440 -3.52 21.81 8.63
N ASN A 441 -2.53 21.91 9.54
CA ASN A 441 -2.57 22.83 10.66
C ASN A 441 -2.37 24.27 10.15
N ILE A 442 -3.47 24.86 9.71
CA ILE A 442 -3.55 26.27 9.35
C ILE A 442 -3.71 27.02 10.64
N SER A 443 -2.66 27.73 11.07
CA SER A 443 -2.68 28.64 12.21
C SER A 443 -3.49 29.88 11.92
#